data_c577669312fa88eade152412030dbcb2
#
_entry.id   c577669312fa88eade152412030dbcb2
#
_cell.length_a   1.000
_cell.length_b   1.000
_cell.length_c   1.000
_cell.angle_alpha   90.00
_cell.angle_beta   90.00
_cell.angle_gamma   90.00
#
_symmetry.space_group_name_H-M   'P 1'
#
loop_
_entity.id
_entity.type
_entity.pdbx_description
1 polymer ?
#
loop_
_entity_poly.entity_id
_entity_poly.type
_entity_poly.pdbx_seq_one_letter_code
_entity_poly.pdbx_strand_id
1 'polypeptide(L)'
;MRTPLAVTAAALTVMSLLAACSSGGPGSGEKRPPGAAVVMVSGGDAVSPFTTPDQACATGLAAGNTDTAIREHLLGKGYTVYTSPAMNGRGQVVDQQGFGAFGVCPVTLPENMTVNSTGSIDTAGEHLARFINWLHDEKGVTEVDFVGHSMGGLYSRAAIRVLATTNSVVKIRSLTTIGTPWQGSYLSDYANDLIGLSECKGDKLCEGAMQNFKNRVLQLNSGSGREVNKAFLMGKGGWNEFQSGVLDSIPVVLIAGKKFTLPGPGNPAVWPNDGIVAQESALARTISDPVLPHRRCHTFDDTHSIFVSNEAGLEWNTALTWNPAVLDVIGQAISDAPTAMTAANRDGCPSA
;
A
#
# COMPACT_ATOMS: atom_id res chain seq x y z
N MET A 1 -75.90 25.71 -38.29
CA MET A 1 -75.95 24.31 -38.61
C MET A 1 -74.52 23.86 -38.94
N ARG A 2 -73.86 23.24 -38.01
CA ARG A 2 -72.52 22.64 -38.19
C ARG A 2 -72.51 21.36 -37.38
N THR A 3 -72.43 20.24 -38.11
CA THR A 3 -72.35 18.87 -37.63
C THR A 3 -70.93 18.61 -37.07
N PRO A 4 -70.79 17.90 -35.95
CA PRO A 4 -69.47 17.46 -35.51
C PRO A 4 -69.08 16.09 -36.11
N LEU A 5 -67.88 16.00 -36.60
CA LEU A 5 -67.21 14.79 -36.98
C LEU A 5 -66.79 13.96 -35.74
N ALA A 6 -67.20 12.67 -35.79
CA ALA A 6 -66.71 11.67 -34.83
C ALA A 6 -65.35 11.18 -35.27
N VAL A 7 -64.40 11.24 -34.33
CA VAL A 7 -63.02 10.66 -34.46
C VAL A 7 -63.01 9.32 -33.73
N THR A 8 -62.92 8.26 -34.48
CA THR A 8 -62.70 6.89 -33.97
C THR A 8 -61.23 6.70 -33.59
N ALA A 9 -60.98 6.46 -32.32
CA ALA A 9 -59.66 6.12 -31.81
C ALA A 9 -59.41 4.61 -32.02
N ALA A 10 -58.43 4.27 -32.85
CA ALA A 10 -57.93 2.91 -33.00
C ALA A 10 -56.84 2.67 -31.93
N ALA A 11 -57.12 1.74 -31.02
CA ALA A 11 -56.16 1.30 -30.02
C ALA A 11 -55.14 0.35 -30.68
N LEU A 12 -53.89 0.79 -30.84
CA LEU A 12 -52.76 -0.07 -31.19
C LEU A 12 -52.17 -0.65 -29.92
N THR A 13 -52.38 -1.94 -29.71
CA THR A 13 -51.74 -2.74 -28.68
C THR A 13 -50.30 -3.01 -29.11
N VAL A 14 -49.33 -2.30 -28.52
CA VAL A 14 -47.92 -2.60 -28.71
C VAL A 14 -47.54 -3.68 -27.70
N MET A 15 -47.34 -4.89 -28.19
CA MET A 15 -46.72 -5.98 -27.43
C MET A 15 -45.23 -5.69 -27.29
N SER A 16 -44.81 -5.20 -26.12
CA SER A 16 -43.39 -5.05 -25.77
C SER A 16 -42.77 -6.42 -25.48
N LEU A 17 -41.99 -6.94 -26.41
CA LEU A 17 -41.05 -8.02 -26.13
C LEU A 17 -39.96 -7.48 -25.23
N LEU A 18 -40.04 -7.81 -23.95
CA LEU A 18 -38.91 -7.67 -23.01
C LEU A 18 -37.85 -8.70 -23.40
N ALA A 19 -36.88 -8.28 -24.21
CA ALA A 19 -35.62 -8.97 -24.32
C ALA A 19 -34.89 -8.84 -22.97
N ALA A 20 -34.86 -9.92 -22.21
CA ALA A 20 -34.03 -10.05 -21.04
C ALA A 20 -32.56 -10.01 -21.49
N CYS A 21 -31.95 -8.84 -21.51
CA CYS A 21 -30.51 -8.74 -21.49
C CYS A 21 -30.06 -9.28 -20.12
N SER A 22 -29.60 -10.53 -20.09
CA SER A 22 -28.80 -11.03 -18.98
C SER A 22 -27.50 -10.22 -18.96
N SER A 23 -27.49 -9.14 -18.18
CA SER A 23 -26.27 -8.52 -17.75
C SER A 23 -25.49 -9.59 -16.99
N GLY A 24 -24.41 -10.10 -17.59
CA GLY A 24 -23.43 -10.91 -16.88
C GLY A 24 -22.99 -10.11 -15.67
N GLY A 25 -23.43 -10.52 -14.49
CA GLY A 25 -22.97 -9.96 -13.23
C GLY A 25 -21.46 -10.16 -13.12
N PRO A 26 -20.76 -9.27 -12.42
CA PRO A 26 -19.36 -9.46 -12.13
C PRO A 26 -19.18 -10.83 -11.47
N GLY A 27 -18.12 -11.55 -11.89
CA GLY A 27 -17.86 -12.93 -11.56
C GLY A 27 -18.11 -13.23 -10.07
N SER A 28 -18.57 -14.45 -9.81
CA SER A 28 -18.81 -14.99 -8.46
C SER A 28 -17.53 -15.00 -7.65
N GLY A 29 -17.12 -13.82 -7.17
CA GLY A 29 -16.06 -13.68 -6.17
C GLY A 29 -16.52 -14.47 -4.94
N GLU A 30 -15.66 -15.33 -4.44
CA GLU A 30 -15.87 -16.06 -3.21
C GLU A 30 -16.30 -15.07 -2.13
N LYS A 31 -17.45 -15.31 -1.51
CA LYS A 31 -18.01 -14.35 -0.55
C LYS A 31 -17.05 -14.25 0.64
N ARG A 32 -16.48 -13.07 0.86
CA ARG A 32 -15.53 -12.86 1.96
C ARG A 32 -16.14 -13.29 3.30
N PRO A 33 -15.35 -13.85 4.21
CA PRO A 33 -15.85 -14.22 5.52
C PRO A 33 -16.35 -12.97 6.27
N PRO A 34 -17.42 -13.10 7.06
CA PRO A 34 -17.83 -12.01 7.96
C PRO A 34 -16.66 -11.56 8.84
N GLY A 35 -16.47 -10.26 8.99
CA GLY A 35 -15.36 -9.70 9.77
C GLY A 35 -14.02 -9.58 9.02
N ALA A 36 -13.94 -9.96 7.74
CA ALA A 36 -12.75 -9.72 6.95
C ALA A 36 -12.63 -8.25 6.49
N ALA A 37 -11.48 -7.64 6.72
CA ALA A 37 -11.20 -6.25 6.35
C ALA A 37 -9.86 -6.11 5.63
N VAL A 38 -9.73 -5.06 4.82
CA VAL A 38 -8.46 -4.59 4.29
C VAL A 38 -7.96 -3.46 5.17
N VAL A 39 -6.68 -3.52 5.53
CA VAL A 39 -6.03 -2.44 6.28
C VAL A 39 -4.94 -1.83 5.40
N MET A 40 -5.16 -0.55 5.05
CA MET A 40 -4.19 0.29 4.36
C MET A 40 -3.15 0.80 5.34
N VAL A 41 -1.86 0.70 4.98
CA VAL A 41 -0.73 1.15 5.81
C VAL A 41 0.17 2.06 4.99
N SER A 42 0.19 3.35 5.34
CA SER A 42 0.99 4.37 4.66
C SER A 42 2.48 4.23 4.96
N GLY A 43 3.32 4.84 4.11
CA GLY A 43 4.77 4.73 4.18
C GLY A 43 5.47 5.64 5.18
N GLY A 44 6.78 5.81 5.00
CA GLY A 44 7.60 6.70 5.82
C GLY A 44 7.22 8.17 5.63
N ASP A 45 7.38 8.96 6.70
CA ASP A 45 7.03 10.38 6.78
C ASP A 45 5.55 10.69 6.44
N ALA A 46 4.69 9.67 6.46
CA ALA A 46 3.27 9.86 6.20
C ALA A 46 2.55 10.45 7.41
N VAL A 47 1.57 11.33 7.09
CA VAL A 47 0.54 11.80 8.02
C VAL A 47 -0.80 11.38 7.44
N SER A 48 -1.39 10.34 7.99
CA SER A 48 -2.63 9.74 7.50
C SER A 48 -3.62 9.60 8.65
N PRO A 49 -4.85 10.12 8.53
CA PRO A 49 -5.86 9.92 9.53
C PRO A 49 -6.41 8.48 9.51
N PHE A 50 -6.97 8.05 10.61
CA PHE A 50 -7.81 6.86 10.62
C PHE A 50 -9.04 7.08 9.74
N THR A 51 -9.34 6.13 8.84
CA THR A 51 -10.58 6.13 8.06
C THR A 51 -11.32 4.82 8.23
N THR A 52 -12.65 4.87 8.12
CA THR A 52 -13.54 3.71 8.12
C THR A 52 -14.10 3.47 6.71
N PRO A 53 -14.76 2.32 6.45
CA PRO A 53 -15.34 2.06 5.13
C PRO A 53 -16.34 3.11 4.68
N ASP A 54 -17.12 3.64 5.61
CA ASP A 54 -18.20 4.60 5.39
C ASP A 54 -17.79 6.07 5.58
N GLN A 55 -16.61 6.32 6.18
CA GLN A 55 -16.16 7.67 6.47
C GLN A 55 -14.65 7.83 6.25
N ALA A 56 -14.29 8.70 5.31
CA ALA A 56 -12.99 9.35 5.23
C ALA A 56 -13.08 10.75 5.83
N CYS A 57 -11.96 11.48 5.93
CA CYS A 57 -11.98 12.87 6.32
C CYS A 57 -12.57 13.75 5.20
N ALA A 58 -13.24 14.85 5.57
CA ALA A 58 -14.04 15.63 4.63
C ALA A 58 -13.23 16.50 3.66
N THR A 59 -11.93 16.74 3.89
CA THR A 59 -11.15 17.68 3.09
C THR A 59 -9.72 17.23 2.81
N GLY A 60 -9.23 17.68 1.66
CA GLY A 60 -7.85 17.66 1.25
C GLY A 60 -7.29 16.27 0.98
N LEU A 61 -5.99 16.17 1.05
CA LEU A 61 -5.22 14.94 0.95
C LEU A 61 -5.52 13.95 2.10
N ALA A 62 -6.36 14.36 3.01
CA ALA A 62 -6.76 13.67 4.21
C ALA A 62 -7.43 12.31 3.99
N ALA A 63 -8.08 12.11 2.86
CA ALA A 63 -8.64 10.82 2.51
C ALA A 63 -7.57 9.76 2.22
N GLY A 64 -6.32 10.03 2.59
CA GLY A 64 -5.21 9.12 2.45
C GLY A 64 -4.20 9.52 1.39
N ASN A 65 -4.25 10.75 0.91
CA ASN A 65 -3.34 11.30 -0.09
C ASN A 65 -2.83 10.26 -1.11
N THR A 66 -1.63 9.70 -0.95
CA THR A 66 -1.10 8.69 -1.86
C THR A 66 -1.98 7.45 -1.96
N ASP A 67 -2.68 7.08 -0.90
CA ASP A 67 -3.44 5.82 -0.80
C ASP A 67 -4.92 5.99 -1.16
N THR A 68 -5.38 7.21 -1.46
CA THR A 68 -6.80 7.53 -1.73
C THR A 68 -7.38 6.69 -2.86
N ALA A 69 -6.67 6.59 -4.00
CA ALA A 69 -7.16 5.84 -5.15
C ALA A 69 -7.27 4.33 -4.85
N ILE A 70 -6.34 3.78 -4.08
CA ILE A 70 -6.38 2.37 -3.65
C ILE A 70 -7.62 2.13 -2.77
N ARG A 71 -7.84 3.01 -1.78
CA ARG A 71 -9.01 2.95 -0.90
C ARG A 71 -10.31 3.00 -1.69
N GLU A 72 -10.49 3.99 -2.56
CA GLU A 72 -11.69 4.17 -3.37
C GLU A 72 -11.94 2.97 -4.29
N HIS A 73 -10.90 2.45 -4.93
CA HIS A 73 -10.99 1.28 -5.79
C HIS A 73 -11.46 0.04 -5.02
N LEU A 74 -10.88 -0.22 -3.86
CA LEU A 74 -11.25 -1.37 -3.03
C LEU A 74 -12.66 -1.25 -2.45
N LEU A 75 -13.07 -0.05 -2.00
CA LEU A 75 -14.45 0.21 -1.59
C LEU A 75 -15.43 0.00 -2.74
N GLY A 76 -15.09 0.48 -3.95
CA GLY A 76 -15.88 0.26 -5.17
C GLY A 76 -16.06 -1.22 -5.53
N LYS A 77 -15.11 -2.07 -5.15
CA LYS A 77 -15.20 -3.55 -5.27
C LYS A 77 -15.92 -4.23 -4.10
N GLY A 78 -16.44 -3.46 -3.14
CA GLY A 78 -17.21 -3.98 -2.00
C GLY A 78 -16.36 -4.50 -0.84
N TYR A 79 -15.07 -4.13 -0.77
CA TYR A 79 -14.24 -4.46 0.38
C TYR A 79 -14.53 -3.55 1.57
N THR A 80 -14.41 -4.09 2.79
CA THR A 80 -14.38 -3.31 4.03
C THR A 80 -12.96 -2.79 4.21
N VAL A 81 -12.74 -1.48 4.08
CA VAL A 81 -11.41 -0.87 4.07
C VAL A 81 -11.24 0.08 5.24
N TYR A 82 -10.17 -0.10 6.00
CA TYR A 82 -9.71 0.82 7.03
C TYR A 82 -8.32 1.36 6.65
N THR A 83 -8.05 2.64 6.94
CA THR A 83 -6.68 3.17 6.86
C THR A 83 -6.14 3.30 8.29
N SER A 84 -4.96 2.72 8.55
CA SER A 84 -4.31 2.90 9.84
C SER A 84 -3.84 4.35 9.99
N PRO A 85 -4.03 4.98 11.17
CA PRO A 85 -3.48 6.30 11.39
C PRO A 85 -1.96 6.26 11.40
N ALA A 86 -1.33 7.26 10.79
CA ALA A 86 0.12 7.44 10.78
C ALA A 86 0.48 8.90 11.01
N MET A 87 1.56 9.12 11.76
CA MET A 87 2.09 10.44 12.11
C MET A 87 3.60 10.46 11.86
N ASN A 88 4.13 11.53 11.30
CA ASN A 88 5.57 11.72 11.15
C ASN A 88 6.21 12.23 12.44
N GLY A 89 6.16 11.41 13.47
CA GLY A 89 6.56 11.66 14.84
C GLY A 89 5.63 10.95 15.79
N ARG A 90 5.71 11.34 17.07
CA ARG A 90 4.83 10.84 18.11
C ARG A 90 3.59 11.71 18.20
N GLY A 91 2.46 11.11 18.48
CA GLY A 91 1.20 11.83 18.72
C GLY A 91 0.00 11.25 17.97
N GLN A 92 -1.11 11.96 18.12
CA GLN A 92 -2.37 11.66 17.44
C GLN A 92 -2.45 12.42 16.12
N VAL A 93 -3.14 11.86 15.14
CA VAL A 93 -3.37 12.52 13.85
C VAL A 93 -4.59 13.43 13.96
N VAL A 94 -4.35 14.74 14.11
CA VAL A 94 -5.40 15.76 14.27
C VAL A 94 -5.48 16.74 13.11
N ASP A 95 -4.38 16.92 12.38
CA ASP A 95 -4.29 17.81 11.21
C ASP A 95 -3.23 17.32 10.23
N GLN A 96 -3.11 17.99 9.08
CA GLN A 96 -2.18 17.66 8.01
C GLN A 96 -0.80 18.33 8.17
N GLN A 97 -0.46 18.77 9.36
CA GLN A 97 0.86 19.37 9.66
C GLN A 97 1.29 20.45 8.67
N GLY A 98 0.52 21.52 8.59
CA GLY A 98 0.81 22.67 7.73
C GLY A 98 0.03 22.70 6.41
N PHE A 99 -0.64 21.60 6.05
CA PHE A 99 -1.55 21.56 4.90
C PHE A 99 -3.02 21.82 5.27
N GLY A 100 -3.27 22.17 6.53
CA GLY A 100 -4.59 22.46 7.06
C GLY A 100 -5.26 21.31 7.82
N ALA A 101 -6.45 21.54 8.33
CA ALA A 101 -7.22 20.54 9.05
C ALA A 101 -7.77 19.46 8.11
N PHE A 102 -7.97 18.26 8.62
CA PHE A 102 -8.62 17.17 7.87
C PHE A 102 -10.14 17.34 7.68
N GLY A 103 -10.75 18.36 8.30
CA GLY A 103 -12.19 18.47 8.36
C GLY A 103 -12.80 17.41 9.30
N VAL A 104 -14.02 16.95 8.97
CA VAL A 104 -14.70 15.92 9.77
C VAL A 104 -14.11 14.56 9.43
N CYS A 105 -13.42 13.97 10.40
CA CYS A 105 -12.86 12.62 10.31
C CYS A 105 -13.61 11.66 11.25
N PRO A 106 -13.38 10.32 11.11
CA PRO A 106 -13.69 9.36 12.17
C PRO A 106 -12.99 9.71 13.50
N VAL A 107 -13.17 8.87 14.50
CA VAL A 107 -12.54 9.11 15.80
C VAL A 107 -11.01 9.21 15.67
N THR A 108 -10.42 10.16 16.38
CA THR A 108 -8.96 10.26 16.50
C THR A 108 -8.47 9.19 17.48
N LEU A 109 -7.57 8.32 17.00
CA LEU A 109 -7.00 7.24 17.81
C LEU A 109 -5.81 7.74 18.64
N PRO A 110 -5.52 7.11 19.80
CA PRO A 110 -4.40 7.48 20.65
C PRO A 110 -3.05 7.19 19.99
N GLU A 111 -1.99 7.86 20.50
CA GLU A 111 -0.62 7.74 19.99
C GLU A 111 -0.16 6.29 19.84
N ASN A 112 -0.43 5.44 20.83
CA ASN A 112 0.03 4.06 20.84
C ASN A 112 -0.70 3.13 19.85
N MET A 113 -1.70 3.64 19.13
CA MET A 113 -2.38 3.00 17.99
C MET A 113 -2.13 3.75 16.68
N THR A 114 -1.33 4.83 16.72
CA THR A 114 -0.94 5.63 15.57
C THR A 114 0.47 5.23 15.16
N VAL A 115 0.63 4.79 13.92
CA VAL A 115 1.95 4.42 13.36
C VAL A 115 2.86 5.64 13.39
N ASN A 116 3.97 5.56 14.12
CA ASN A 116 5.02 6.57 14.04
C ASN A 116 5.83 6.32 12.76
N SER A 117 5.48 7.00 11.68
CA SER A 117 6.06 6.80 10.36
C SER A 117 7.52 7.25 10.22
N THR A 118 8.06 7.93 11.25
CA THR A 118 9.48 8.31 11.37
C THR A 118 10.16 7.64 12.57
N GLY A 119 9.46 6.85 13.35
CA GLY A 119 10.00 6.02 14.41
C GLY A 119 10.78 4.81 13.90
N SER A 120 11.16 3.89 14.78
CA SER A 120 11.73 2.60 14.34
C SER A 120 10.67 1.73 13.66
N ILE A 121 11.09 0.85 12.76
CA ILE A 121 10.21 -0.09 12.07
C ILE A 121 9.45 -0.95 13.08
N ASP A 122 10.13 -1.42 14.12
CA ASP A 122 9.50 -2.29 15.13
C ASP A 122 8.49 -1.53 15.99
N THR A 123 8.77 -0.31 16.41
CA THR A 123 7.80 0.52 17.16
C THR A 123 6.56 0.84 16.30
N ALA A 124 6.75 1.14 15.03
CA ALA A 124 5.64 1.34 14.10
C ALA A 124 4.77 0.07 14.00
N GLY A 125 5.41 -1.10 13.92
CA GLY A 125 4.72 -2.39 13.93
C GLY A 125 3.95 -2.68 15.22
N GLU A 126 4.50 -2.33 16.38
CA GLU A 126 3.79 -2.47 17.67
C GLU A 126 2.53 -1.61 17.73
N HIS A 127 2.62 -0.35 17.28
CA HIS A 127 1.45 0.55 17.23
C HIS A 127 0.40 0.03 16.26
N LEU A 128 0.82 -0.44 15.08
CA LEU A 128 -0.08 -1.06 14.10
C LEU A 128 -0.74 -2.33 14.65
N ALA A 129 -0.01 -3.18 15.37
CA ALA A 129 -0.58 -4.38 15.99
C ALA A 129 -1.65 -4.03 17.04
N ARG A 130 -1.44 -2.99 17.86
CA ARG A 130 -2.46 -2.49 18.81
C ARG A 130 -3.69 -1.95 18.06
N PHE A 131 -3.50 -1.25 16.95
CA PHE A 131 -4.59 -0.80 16.09
C PHE A 131 -5.38 -1.98 15.52
N ILE A 132 -4.74 -3.05 15.07
CA ILE A 132 -5.42 -4.25 14.58
C ILE A 132 -6.27 -4.92 15.67
N ASN A 133 -5.73 -5.07 16.89
CA ASN A 133 -6.49 -5.60 18.01
C ASN A 133 -7.68 -4.70 18.39
N TRP A 134 -7.50 -3.38 18.33
CA TRP A 134 -8.58 -2.41 18.52
C TRP A 134 -9.66 -2.55 17.44
N LEU A 135 -9.29 -2.78 16.17
CA LEU A 135 -10.28 -3.07 15.11
C LEU A 135 -11.07 -4.34 15.40
N HIS A 136 -10.43 -5.34 16.01
CA HIS A 136 -11.15 -6.55 16.46
C HIS A 136 -12.18 -6.19 17.53
N ASP A 137 -11.75 -5.51 18.58
CA ASP A 137 -12.56 -5.24 19.77
C ASP A 137 -13.72 -4.27 19.45
N GLU A 138 -13.48 -3.24 18.66
CA GLU A 138 -14.42 -2.14 18.41
C GLU A 138 -15.21 -2.26 17.10
N LYS A 139 -14.69 -3.01 16.13
CA LYS A 139 -15.27 -3.11 14.77
C LYS A 139 -15.60 -4.53 14.36
N GLY A 140 -15.29 -5.54 15.23
CA GLY A 140 -15.55 -6.94 14.95
C GLY A 140 -14.70 -7.51 13.80
N VAL A 141 -13.54 -6.91 13.52
CA VAL A 141 -12.61 -7.42 12.50
C VAL A 141 -11.94 -8.69 13.01
N THR A 142 -12.10 -9.80 12.30
CA THR A 142 -11.51 -11.11 12.66
C THR A 142 -10.42 -11.56 11.70
N GLU A 143 -10.42 -11.03 10.48
CA GLU A 143 -9.43 -11.35 9.46
C GLU A 143 -8.96 -10.09 8.76
N VAL A 144 -7.66 -9.98 8.46
CA VAL A 144 -7.05 -8.79 7.85
C VAL A 144 -6.24 -9.16 6.61
N ASP A 145 -6.48 -8.43 5.53
CA ASP A 145 -5.58 -8.32 4.38
C ASP A 145 -4.82 -6.98 4.50
N PHE A 146 -3.50 -7.03 4.63
CA PHE A 146 -2.69 -5.81 4.65
C PHE A 146 -2.37 -5.34 3.24
N VAL A 147 -2.48 -4.02 3.04
CA VAL A 147 -1.98 -3.32 1.84
C VAL A 147 -1.04 -2.22 2.31
N GLY A 148 0.26 -2.45 2.18
CA GLY A 148 1.31 -1.55 2.65
C GLY A 148 2.01 -0.84 1.50
N HIS A 149 1.94 0.51 1.48
CA HIS A 149 2.69 1.32 0.53
C HIS A 149 4.04 1.73 1.13
N SER A 150 5.11 1.66 0.33
CA SER A 150 6.44 2.09 0.78
C SER A 150 6.86 1.37 2.07
N MET A 151 7.33 2.09 3.07
CA MET A 151 7.67 1.54 4.39
C MET A 151 6.48 0.93 5.13
N GLY A 152 5.24 1.22 4.72
CA GLY A 152 4.04 0.59 5.26
C GLY A 152 4.04 -0.94 5.12
N GLY A 153 4.72 -1.48 4.11
CA GLY A 153 4.95 -2.93 3.99
C GLY A 153 5.88 -3.48 5.07
N LEU A 154 6.91 -2.73 5.48
CA LEU A 154 7.79 -3.11 6.60
C LEU A 154 7.06 -3.01 7.95
N TYR A 155 6.29 -1.96 8.16
CA TYR A 155 5.46 -1.80 9.37
C TYR A 155 4.42 -2.92 9.49
N SER A 156 3.80 -3.32 8.38
CA SER A 156 2.89 -4.47 8.34
C SER A 156 3.59 -5.77 8.73
N ARG A 157 4.79 -6.04 8.23
CA ARG A 157 5.59 -7.22 8.61
C ARG A 157 5.95 -7.22 10.09
N ALA A 158 6.36 -6.08 10.63
CA ALA A 158 6.64 -5.92 12.06
C ALA A 158 5.36 -6.17 12.89
N ALA A 159 4.21 -5.63 12.47
CA ALA A 159 2.93 -5.86 13.13
C ALA A 159 2.51 -7.34 13.07
N ILE A 160 2.67 -8.00 11.95
CA ILE A 160 2.37 -9.46 11.81
C ILE A 160 3.20 -10.26 12.81
N ARG A 161 4.49 -9.95 12.96
CA ARG A 161 5.35 -10.59 13.96
C ARG A 161 4.83 -10.37 15.38
N VAL A 162 4.44 -9.13 15.72
CA VAL A 162 3.89 -8.81 17.05
C VAL A 162 2.59 -9.56 17.29
N LEU A 163 1.66 -9.54 16.34
CA LEU A 163 0.38 -10.25 16.45
C LEU A 163 0.57 -11.78 16.65
N ALA A 164 1.52 -12.38 15.92
CA ALA A 164 1.86 -13.80 16.06
C ALA A 164 2.46 -14.11 17.44
N THR A 165 3.38 -13.28 17.95
CA THR A 165 4.05 -13.50 19.24
C THR A 165 3.15 -13.20 20.44
N THR A 166 2.13 -12.36 20.29
CA THR A 166 1.15 -12.03 21.33
C THR A 166 -0.11 -12.91 21.27
N ASN A 167 -0.13 -13.91 20.39
CA ASN A 167 -1.28 -14.78 20.16
C ASN A 167 -2.58 -14.01 19.90
N SER A 168 -2.51 -12.97 19.03
CA SER A 168 -3.70 -12.23 18.62
C SER A 168 -4.73 -13.17 18.00
N VAL A 169 -6.00 -12.93 18.27
CA VAL A 169 -7.12 -13.67 17.68
C VAL A 169 -7.41 -13.27 16.23
N VAL A 170 -6.84 -12.16 15.77
CA VAL A 170 -7.00 -11.68 14.40
C VAL A 170 -6.11 -12.48 13.46
N LYS A 171 -6.72 -13.09 12.45
CA LYS A 171 -6.01 -13.84 11.42
C LYS A 171 -5.54 -12.90 10.31
N ILE A 172 -4.28 -13.02 9.94
CA ILE A 172 -3.75 -12.32 8.75
C ILE A 172 -3.91 -13.22 7.53
N ARG A 173 -4.64 -12.72 6.52
CA ARG A 173 -4.97 -13.46 5.30
C ARG A 173 -3.95 -13.29 4.20
N SER A 174 -3.48 -12.06 4.02
CA SER A 174 -2.51 -11.70 2.98
C SER A 174 -1.74 -10.43 3.29
N LEU A 175 -0.64 -10.26 2.58
CA LEU A 175 0.14 -9.02 2.58
C LEU A 175 0.41 -8.61 1.12
N THR A 176 -0.07 -7.44 0.71
CA THR A 176 0.30 -6.80 -0.55
C THR A 176 1.21 -5.62 -0.25
N THR A 177 2.39 -5.57 -0.86
CA THR A 177 3.35 -4.47 -0.68
C THR A 177 3.58 -3.74 -2.00
N ILE A 178 3.55 -2.41 -1.95
CA ILE A 178 3.60 -1.51 -3.09
C ILE A 178 4.82 -0.62 -2.93
N GLY A 179 5.85 -0.77 -3.77
CA GLY A 179 7.09 -0.02 -3.67
C GLY A 179 7.80 -0.17 -2.32
N THR A 180 7.64 -1.29 -1.62
CA THR A 180 8.22 -1.49 -0.29
C THR A 180 9.69 -1.81 -0.37
N PRO A 181 10.56 -1.12 0.39
CA PRO A 181 12.00 -1.35 0.38
C PRO A 181 12.41 -2.60 1.19
N TRP A 182 12.07 -3.80 0.71
CA TRP A 182 12.35 -5.07 1.37
C TRP A 182 13.83 -5.29 1.68
N GLN A 183 14.71 -4.75 0.83
CA GLN A 183 16.16 -4.90 0.94
C GLN A 183 16.85 -3.56 1.24
N GLY A 184 16.09 -2.53 1.56
CA GLY A 184 16.55 -1.17 1.75
C GLY A 184 16.22 -0.23 0.60
N SER A 185 16.36 1.06 0.86
CA SER A 185 16.26 2.13 -0.13
C SER A 185 17.63 2.76 -0.34
N TYR A 186 18.02 2.97 -1.60
CA TYR A 186 19.24 3.67 -1.94
C TYR A 186 19.30 5.10 -1.37
N LEU A 187 18.15 5.71 -1.11
CA LEU A 187 18.05 7.01 -0.45
C LEU A 187 18.55 6.91 1.00
N SER A 188 18.17 5.85 1.71
CA SER A 188 18.64 5.60 3.07
C SER A 188 20.08 5.13 3.09
N ASP A 189 20.52 4.34 2.09
CA ASP A 189 21.93 3.98 1.96
C ASP A 189 22.80 5.24 1.81
N TYR A 190 22.36 6.22 1.00
CA TYR A 190 23.04 7.52 0.91
C TYR A 190 22.96 8.33 2.21
N ALA A 191 21.80 8.37 2.85
CA ALA A 191 21.63 9.12 4.11
C ALA A 191 22.51 8.57 5.24
N ASN A 192 22.86 7.28 5.19
CA ASN A 192 23.75 6.61 6.13
C ASN A 192 25.21 6.49 5.62
N ASP A 193 25.58 7.23 4.58
CA ASP A 193 26.92 7.28 3.99
C ASP A 193 27.43 5.91 3.47
N LEU A 194 26.54 5.00 3.11
CA LEU A 194 26.86 3.69 2.56
C LEU A 194 27.14 3.72 1.06
N ILE A 195 26.56 4.70 0.35
CA ILE A 195 26.78 4.95 -1.08
C ILE A 195 26.93 6.45 -1.35
N GLY A 196 27.51 6.82 -2.48
CA GLY A 196 27.67 8.21 -2.91
C GLY A 196 26.74 8.61 -4.04
N LEU A 197 26.66 9.92 -4.35
CA LEU A 197 25.89 10.48 -5.48
C LEU A 197 26.33 9.92 -6.84
N SER A 198 27.54 9.37 -6.95
CA SER A 198 28.06 8.73 -8.17
C SER A 198 27.19 7.57 -8.66
N GLU A 199 26.40 6.95 -7.76
CA GLU A 199 25.46 5.89 -8.11
C GLU A 199 24.28 6.41 -8.96
N CYS A 200 23.96 7.70 -8.88
CA CYS A 200 22.98 8.36 -9.74
C CYS A 200 23.45 8.56 -11.19
N LYS A 201 24.74 8.34 -11.49
CA LYS A 201 25.31 8.47 -12.83
C LYS A 201 25.05 9.83 -13.51
N GLY A 202 24.91 10.90 -12.70
CA GLY A 202 24.62 12.25 -13.15
C GLY A 202 23.12 12.58 -13.32
N ASP A 203 22.24 11.65 -13.03
CA ASP A 203 20.80 11.90 -13.01
C ASP A 203 20.45 12.87 -11.86
N LYS A 204 19.93 14.05 -12.21
CA LYS A 204 19.67 15.13 -11.24
C LYS A 204 18.45 14.86 -10.34
N LEU A 205 17.48 14.10 -10.84
CA LEU A 205 16.33 13.72 -10.03
C LEU A 205 16.77 12.75 -8.91
N CYS A 206 17.57 11.75 -9.25
CA CYS A 206 18.17 10.82 -8.31
C CYS A 206 19.06 11.52 -7.27
N GLU A 207 20.00 12.40 -7.72
CA GLU A 207 20.86 13.16 -6.82
C GLU A 207 20.06 14.04 -5.85
N GLY A 208 19.05 14.76 -6.38
CA GLY A 208 18.14 15.58 -5.58
C GLY A 208 17.34 14.77 -4.58
N ALA A 209 16.79 13.61 -4.98
CA ALA A 209 16.05 12.72 -4.10
C ALA A 209 16.93 12.21 -2.93
N MET A 210 18.18 11.79 -3.21
CA MET A 210 19.12 11.36 -2.19
C MET A 210 19.42 12.48 -1.17
N GLN A 211 19.70 13.70 -1.65
CA GLN A 211 20.01 14.83 -0.79
C GLN A 211 18.80 15.26 0.05
N ASN A 212 17.63 15.36 -0.57
CA ASN A 212 16.40 15.72 0.12
C ASN A 212 16.04 14.71 1.20
N PHE A 213 16.15 13.42 0.90
CA PHE A 213 15.91 12.36 1.89
C PHE A 213 16.86 12.44 3.07
N LYS A 214 18.18 12.61 2.82
CA LYS A 214 19.18 12.77 3.89
C LYS A 214 18.85 13.96 4.79
N ASN A 215 18.52 15.12 4.20
CA ASN A 215 18.12 16.31 4.94
C ASN A 215 16.87 16.06 5.79
N ARG A 216 15.87 15.37 5.22
CA ARG A 216 14.62 15.04 5.93
C ARG A 216 14.85 14.09 7.10
N VAL A 217 15.68 13.05 6.91
CA VAL A 217 16.08 12.11 7.98
C VAL A 217 16.75 12.85 9.14
N LEU A 218 17.64 13.78 8.83
CA LEU A 218 18.32 14.60 9.84
C LEU A 218 17.35 15.57 10.56
N GLN A 219 16.51 16.26 9.82
CA GLN A 219 15.53 17.21 10.34
C GLN A 219 14.55 16.55 11.31
N LEU A 220 14.04 15.38 10.97
CA LEU A 220 13.06 14.64 11.77
C LEU A 220 13.70 13.73 12.82
N ASN A 221 15.04 13.59 12.83
CA ASN A 221 15.73 12.55 13.58
C ASN A 221 15.08 11.17 13.34
N SER A 222 14.76 10.87 12.07
CA SER A 222 13.98 9.70 11.69
C SER A 222 14.72 8.39 12.01
N GLY A 223 14.15 7.57 12.90
CA GLY A 223 14.61 6.20 13.16
C GLY A 223 14.40 5.30 11.93
N SER A 224 13.18 5.23 11.41
CA SER A 224 12.86 4.41 10.25
C SER A 224 13.64 4.83 8.99
N GLY A 225 13.84 6.14 8.78
CA GLY A 225 14.66 6.63 7.68
C GLY A 225 16.13 6.20 7.77
N ARG A 226 16.63 5.91 8.97
CA ARG A 226 17.97 5.34 9.20
C ARG A 226 17.99 3.82 9.13
N GLU A 227 16.89 3.15 9.49
CA GLU A 227 16.77 1.70 9.50
C GLU A 227 16.50 1.11 8.12
N VAL A 228 15.87 1.88 7.21
CA VAL A 228 15.47 1.39 5.86
C VAL A 228 16.66 1.34 4.89
N ASN A 229 17.90 1.15 5.37
CA ASN A 229 19.09 0.94 4.57
C ASN A 229 19.41 -0.56 4.40
N LYS A 230 20.24 -0.86 3.40
CA LYS A 230 20.61 -2.24 3.07
C LYS A 230 21.38 -2.93 4.21
N ALA A 231 22.24 -2.21 4.92
CA ALA A 231 23.05 -2.80 6.00
C ALA A 231 22.16 -3.24 7.18
N PHE A 232 21.18 -2.43 7.57
CA PHE A 232 20.24 -2.76 8.65
C PHE A 232 19.29 -3.90 8.26
N LEU A 233 18.73 -3.86 7.05
CA LEU A 233 17.72 -4.84 6.64
C LEU A 233 18.34 -6.17 6.20
N MET A 234 19.50 -6.16 5.53
CA MET A 234 20.09 -7.32 4.85
C MET A 234 21.44 -7.76 5.44
N GLY A 235 22.02 -6.99 6.35
CA GLY A 235 23.30 -7.37 7.00
C GLY A 235 23.16 -8.69 7.77
N LYS A 236 24.30 -9.30 8.10
CA LYS A 236 24.32 -10.49 8.95
C LYS A 236 23.69 -10.18 10.31
N GLY A 237 22.69 -10.94 10.73
CA GLY A 237 21.86 -10.61 11.87
C GLY A 237 20.97 -9.37 11.63
N GLY A 238 20.70 -9.04 10.38
CA GLY A 238 19.85 -7.91 9.99
C GLY A 238 18.38 -8.16 10.23
N TRP A 239 17.60 -7.09 10.14
CA TRP A 239 16.17 -7.12 10.49
C TRP A 239 15.38 -8.21 9.75
N ASN A 240 15.70 -8.49 8.47
CA ASN A 240 15.01 -9.54 7.71
C ASN A 240 15.24 -10.94 8.30
N GLU A 241 16.41 -11.25 8.86
CA GLU A 241 16.65 -12.56 9.47
C GLU A 241 15.73 -12.79 10.68
N PHE A 242 15.42 -11.74 11.45
CA PHE A 242 14.46 -11.81 12.56
C PHE A 242 13.00 -11.95 12.12
N GLN A 243 12.71 -11.83 10.82
CA GLN A 243 11.39 -12.05 10.23
C GLN A 243 11.20 -13.49 9.71
N SER A 244 12.18 -14.36 9.88
CA SER A 244 12.09 -15.77 9.45
C SER A 244 10.90 -16.46 10.12
N GLY A 245 10.09 -17.18 9.34
CA GLY A 245 8.89 -17.89 9.79
C GLY A 245 7.64 -17.01 9.95
N VAL A 246 7.78 -15.68 9.99
CA VAL A 246 6.64 -14.76 10.25
C VAL A 246 5.59 -14.83 9.15
N LEU A 247 6.00 -15.10 7.92
CA LEU A 247 5.13 -15.13 6.74
C LEU A 247 4.87 -16.55 6.21
N ASP A 248 5.16 -17.60 6.97
CA ASP A 248 5.04 -18.98 6.50
C ASP A 248 3.62 -19.37 6.04
N SER A 249 2.61 -18.78 6.64
CA SER A 249 1.20 -19.04 6.31
C SER A 249 0.52 -17.85 5.60
N ILE A 250 1.28 -16.88 5.11
CA ILE A 250 0.74 -15.63 4.57
C ILE A 250 1.22 -15.44 3.13
N PRO A 251 0.31 -15.46 2.14
CA PRO A 251 0.67 -15.14 0.76
C PRO A 251 1.04 -13.66 0.65
N VAL A 252 2.12 -13.38 -0.08
CA VAL A 252 2.62 -12.02 -0.28
C VAL A 252 2.62 -11.66 -1.75
N VAL A 253 2.11 -10.48 -2.08
CA VAL A 253 2.23 -9.87 -3.41
C VAL A 253 3.15 -8.67 -3.34
N LEU A 254 4.16 -8.68 -4.20
CA LEU A 254 5.18 -7.64 -4.31
C LEU A 254 4.94 -6.84 -5.58
N ILE A 255 4.72 -5.53 -5.45
CA ILE A 255 4.50 -4.61 -6.56
C ILE A 255 5.64 -3.60 -6.60
N ALA A 256 6.35 -3.54 -7.72
CA ALA A 256 7.49 -2.66 -7.93
C ALA A 256 7.27 -1.69 -9.10
N GLY A 257 7.71 -0.45 -8.93
CA GLY A 257 7.85 0.52 -10.00
C GLY A 257 9.27 0.51 -10.60
N LYS A 258 9.38 0.91 -11.87
CA LYS A 258 10.66 1.04 -12.58
C LYS A 258 10.68 2.23 -13.54
N LYS A 259 10.02 3.31 -13.19
CA LYS A 259 9.87 4.49 -14.05
C LYS A 259 11.20 5.08 -14.49
N PHE A 260 12.17 5.06 -13.58
CA PHE A 260 13.49 5.65 -13.84
C PHE A 260 14.49 4.55 -14.17
N THR A 261 15.11 4.70 -15.36
CA THR A 261 16.06 3.72 -15.91
C THR A 261 17.31 4.44 -16.44
N LEU A 262 18.42 3.71 -16.54
CA LEU A 262 19.63 4.20 -17.19
C LEU A 262 19.73 3.66 -18.64
N PRO A 263 20.39 4.41 -19.54
CA PRO A 263 20.70 3.91 -20.89
C PRO A 263 21.63 2.69 -20.92
N GLY A 264 22.30 2.38 -19.81
CA GLY A 264 23.28 1.31 -19.67
C GLY A 264 23.20 0.62 -18.32
N PRO A 265 24.12 -0.30 -18.02
CA PRO A 265 24.11 -1.03 -16.75
C PRO A 265 24.32 -0.08 -15.57
N GLY A 266 23.47 -0.23 -14.55
CA GLY A 266 23.53 0.48 -13.27
C GLY A 266 23.64 -0.48 -12.11
N ASN A 267 23.90 0.07 -10.92
CA ASN A 267 23.83 -0.69 -9.69
C ASN A 267 22.37 -1.13 -9.45
N PRO A 268 22.05 -2.43 -9.42
CA PRO A 268 20.66 -2.89 -9.25
C PRO A 268 20.03 -2.50 -7.89
N ALA A 269 20.85 -2.14 -6.90
CA ALA A 269 20.36 -1.56 -5.66
C ALA A 269 19.85 -0.11 -5.82
N VAL A 270 20.10 0.51 -7.00
CA VAL A 270 19.65 1.87 -7.34
C VAL A 270 18.79 1.88 -8.59
N TRP A 271 19.14 1.08 -9.63
CA TRP A 271 18.52 1.12 -10.96
C TRP A 271 18.03 -0.25 -11.46
N PRO A 272 16.88 -0.33 -12.14
CA PRO A 272 15.88 0.72 -12.25
C PRO A 272 15.17 0.97 -10.92
N ASN A 273 14.48 2.11 -10.81
CA ASN A 273 13.75 2.47 -9.59
C ASN A 273 12.45 3.24 -9.90
N ASP A 274 11.65 3.45 -8.86
CA ASP A 274 10.40 4.21 -8.91
C ASP A 274 10.55 5.68 -8.44
N GLY A 275 11.79 6.12 -8.18
CA GLY A 275 12.16 7.41 -7.62
C GLY A 275 12.54 7.35 -6.13
N ILE A 276 12.16 6.31 -5.40
CA ILE A 276 12.40 6.11 -3.96
C ILE A 276 13.04 4.75 -3.68
N VAL A 277 12.56 3.70 -4.34
CA VAL A 277 12.97 2.31 -4.09
C VAL A 277 13.39 1.65 -5.39
N ALA A 278 14.52 0.96 -5.37
CA ALA A 278 14.96 0.16 -6.51
C ALA A 278 14.02 -1.04 -6.72
N GLN A 279 13.76 -1.39 -7.97
CA GLN A 279 12.95 -2.54 -8.36
C GLN A 279 13.43 -3.83 -7.68
N GLU A 280 14.75 -4.05 -7.61
CA GLU A 280 15.33 -5.23 -6.94
C GLU A 280 14.89 -5.33 -5.49
N SER A 281 14.91 -4.21 -4.77
CA SER A 281 14.49 -4.14 -3.38
C SER A 281 12.98 -4.34 -3.24
N ALA A 282 12.17 -3.67 -4.05
CA ALA A 282 10.71 -3.78 -3.99
C ALA A 282 10.21 -5.21 -4.31
N LEU A 283 10.92 -5.95 -5.17
CA LEU A 283 10.64 -7.35 -5.49
C LEU A 283 11.29 -8.35 -4.52
N ALA A 284 11.93 -7.88 -3.46
CA ALA A 284 12.58 -8.73 -2.45
C ALA A 284 13.50 -9.80 -3.06
N ARG A 285 14.28 -9.45 -4.10
CA ARG A 285 14.92 -10.38 -5.01
C ARG A 285 15.88 -11.37 -4.34
N THR A 286 16.62 -10.90 -3.34
CA THR A 286 17.60 -11.72 -2.60
C THR A 286 17.12 -12.10 -1.20
N ILE A 287 15.85 -11.84 -0.87
CA ILE A 287 15.25 -12.30 0.39
C ILE A 287 15.08 -13.82 0.35
N SER A 288 15.57 -14.48 1.39
CA SER A 288 15.55 -15.94 1.53
C SER A 288 14.13 -16.49 1.74
N ASP A 289 13.91 -17.75 1.33
CA ASP A 289 12.62 -18.42 1.50
C ASP A 289 12.13 -18.53 2.96
N PRO A 290 12.98 -18.76 3.97
CA PRO A 290 12.53 -18.72 5.35
C PRO A 290 11.92 -17.38 5.79
N VAL A 291 12.23 -16.29 5.11
CA VAL A 291 11.66 -14.95 5.38
C VAL A 291 10.44 -14.67 4.50
N LEU A 292 10.44 -15.17 3.26
CA LEU A 292 9.40 -14.88 2.26
C LEU A 292 9.13 -16.11 1.38
N PRO A 293 8.47 -17.15 1.91
CA PRO A 293 8.27 -18.41 1.20
C PRO A 293 7.26 -18.32 0.06
N HIS A 294 6.20 -17.53 0.22
CA HIS A 294 5.08 -17.44 -0.73
C HIS A 294 4.97 -16.04 -1.29
N ARG A 295 5.46 -15.83 -2.53
CA ARG A 295 5.47 -14.51 -3.17
C ARG A 295 5.03 -14.55 -4.63
N ARG A 296 4.29 -13.54 -5.03
CA ARG A 296 4.01 -13.19 -6.43
C ARG A 296 4.53 -11.78 -6.70
N CYS A 297 5.08 -11.55 -7.89
CA CYS A 297 5.73 -10.29 -8.24
C CYS A 297 5.08 -9.64 -9.44
N HIS A 298 4.87 -8.32 -9.35
CA HIS A 298 4.40 -7.49 -10.44
C HIS A 298 5.29 -6.27 -10.59
N THR A 299 5.54 -5.87 -11.83
CA THR A 299 6.36 -4.69 -12.15
C THR A 299 5.60 -3.78 -13.10
N PHE A 300 5.64 -2.47 -12.80
CA PHE A 300 5.00 -1.44 -13.60
C PHE A 300 6.00 -0.35 -13.99
N ASP A 301 5.76 0.32 -15.11
CA ASP A 301 6.53 1.49 -15.54
C ASP A 301 6.02 2.76 -14.84
N ASP A 302 6.01 2.70 -13.49
CA ASP A 302 5.39 3.68 -12.63
C ASP A 302 6.39 4.27 -11.63
N THR A 303 6.08 5.48 -11.18
CA THR A 303 6.71 6.15 -10.06
C THR A 303 6.20 5.60 -8.72
N HIS A 304 6.92 5.90 -7.65
CA HIS A 304 6.60 5.45 -6.29
C HIS A 304 5.23 5.93 -5.79
N SER A 305 4.91 7.19 -6.09
CA SER A 305 3.69 7.86 -5.61
C SER A 305 3.37 9.08 -6.47
N ILE A 306 2.18 9.66 -6.25
CA ILE A 306 1.77 10.92 -6.92
C ILE A 306 2.73 12.08 -6.63
N PHE A 307 3.41 12.08 -5.48
CA PHE A 307 4.41 13.11 -5.16
C PHE A 307 5.63 13.00 -6.07
N VAL A 308 6.14 11.78 -6.30
CA VAL A 308 7.24 11.54 -7.25
C VAL A 308 6.80 11.85 -8.67
N SER A 309 5.55 11.53 -9.04
CA SER A 309 5.00 11.92 -10.34
C SER A 309 5.00 13.44 -10.51
N ASN A 310 4.56 14.20 -9.50
CA ASN A 310 4.58 15.66 -9.53
C ASN A 310 5.99 16.24 -9.69
N GLU A 311 6.97 15.72 -8.94
CA GLU A 311 8.37 16.15 -9.04
C GLU A 311 8.98 15.86 -10.42
N ALA A 312 8.56 14.75 -11.03
CA ALA A 312 8.99 14.36 -12.36
C ALA A 312 8.16 14.98 -13.50
N GLY A 313 7.13 15.79 -13.19
CA GLY A 313 6.23 16.37 -14.18
C GLY A 313 5.36 15.35 -14.91
N LEU A 314 4.99 14.27 -14.23
CA LEU A 314 4.20 13.16 -14.75
C LEU A 314 2.76 13.16 -14.19
N GLU A 315 1.85 12.53 -14.92
CA GLU A 315 0.47 12.35 -14.48
C GLU A 315 0.36 11.35 -13.31
N TRP A 316 -0.63 11.53 -12.44
CA TRP A 316 -0.82 10.67 -11.26
C TRP A 316 -1.11 9.20 -11.59
N ASN A 317 -1.74 8.93 -12.74
CA ASN A 317 -1.98 7.56 -13.20
C ASN A 317 -0.71 6.80 -13.62
N THR A 318 0.45 7.43 -13.55
CA THR A 318 1.78 6.82 -13.67
C THR A 318 2.43 6.53 -12.32
N ALA A 319 1.69 6.64 -11.24
CA ALA A 319 2.15 6.30 -9.89
C ALA A 319 1.58 4.94 -9.46
N LEU A 320 2.39 4.11 -8.81
CA LEU A 320 1.97 2.80 -8.28
C LEU A 320 0.69 2.85 -7.44
N THR A 321 0.46 3.96 -6.75
CA THR A 321 -0.71 4.13 -5.87
C THR A 321 -1.96 4.62 -6.60
N TRP A 322 -1.87 5.02 -7.89
CA TRP A 322 -2.96 5.60 -8.67
C TRP A 322 -3.16 4.95 -10.05
N ASN A 323 -2.25 4.10 -10.51
CA ASN A 323 -2.38 3.39 -11.78
C ASN A 323 -3.51 2.33 -11.69
N PRO A 324 -4.55 2.41 -12.53
CA PRO A 324 -5.67 1.46 -12.50
C PRO A 324 -5.24 0.00 -12.59
N ALA A 325 -4.20 -0.31 -13.38
CA ALA A 325 -3.69 -1.68 -13.51
C ALA A 325 -3.06 -2.18 -12.20
N VAL A 326 -2.39 -1.31 -11.44
CA VAL A 326 -1.87 -1.64 -10.10
C VAL A 326 -3.03 -1.86 -9.13
N LEU A 327 -4.05 -0.98 -9.17
CA LEU A 327 -5.23 -1.10 -8.33
C LEU A 327 -5.96 -2.44 -8.56
N ASP A 328 -6.07 -2.88 -9.81
CA ASP A 328 -6.65 -4.17 -10.15
C ASP A 328 -5.82 -5.34 -9.62
N VAL A 329 -4.49 -5.28 -9.70
CA VAL A 329 -3.59 -6.31 -9.11
C VAL A 329 -3.77 -6.37 -7.59
N ILE A 330 -3.91 -5.25 -6.89
CA ILE A 330 -4.18 -5.21 -5.45
C ILE A 330 -5.51 -5.92 -5.14
N GLY A 331 -6.58 -5.58 -5.85
CA GLY A 331 -7.88 -6.21 -5.68
C GLY A 331 -7.84 -7.72 -5.95
N GLN A 332 -7.12 -8.16 -6.98
CA GLN A 332 -6.93 -9.56 -7.32
C GLN A 332 -6.12 -10.30 -6.24
N ALA A 333 -5.05 -9.69 -5.71
CA ALA A 333 -4.23 -10.25 -4.65
C ALA A 333 -5.05 -10.59 -3.39
N ILE A 334 -5.96 -9.70 -3.00
CA ILE A 334 -6.85 -9.88 -1.86
C ILE A 334 -7.90 -10.99 -2.15
N SER A 335 -8.43 -11.03 -3.37
CA SER A 335 -9.39 -12.04 -3.81
C SER A 335 -8.77 -13.44 -3.83
N ASP A 336 -7.53 -13.56 -4.31
CA ASP A 336 -6.82 -14.84 -4.44
C ASP A 336 -6.23 -15.35 -3.12
N ALA A 337 -6.16 -14.54 -2.08
CA ALA A 337 -5.49 -14.87 -0.82
C ALA A 337 -5.84 -16.26 -0.27
N PRO A 338 -7.10 -16.73 -0.28
CA PRO A 338 -7.45 -18.06 0.22
C PRO A 338 -6.80 -19.22 -0.54
N THR A 339 -6.52 -19.04 -1.82
CA THR A 339 -6.00 -20.09 -2.72
C THR A 339 -4.50 -19.94 -3.03
N ALA A 340 -3.93 -18.78 -2.74
CA ALA A 340 -2.56 -18.45 -3.09
C ALA A 340 -1.48 -19.31 -2.39
N MET A 341 -1.86 -20.03 -1.32
CA MET A 341 -0.97 -20.89 -0.54
C MET A 341 -0.81 -22.31 -1.12
N THR A 342 -1.62 -22.71 -2.11
CA THR A 342 -1.63 -24.10 -2.62
C THR A 342 -0.48 -24.43 -3.56
N ALA A 343 0.31 -23.42 -4.00
CA ALA A 343 1.53 -23.63 -4.77
C ALA A 343 2.66 -22.83 -4.13
N ALA A 344 3.87 -23.38 -4.13
CA ALA A 344 5.10 -22.62 -3.85
C ALA A 344 5.32 -21.66 -5.04
N ASN A 345 4.55 -20.57 -5.06
CA ASN A 345 4.41 -19.72 -6.23
C ASN A 345 5.37 -18.54 -6.13
N ARG A 346 6.33 -18.54 -7.07
CA ARG A 346 7.15 -17.36 -7.38
C ARG A 346 6.74 -16.74 -8.72
N ASP A 347 5.43 -16.76 -9.02
CA ASP A 347 4.91 -16.26 -10.29
C ASP A 347 5.28 -14.79 -10.50
N GLY A 348 5.86 -14.50 -11.65
CA GLY A 348 6.30 -13.15 -12.02
C GLY A 348 7.55 -12.66 -11.29
N CYS A 349 8.11 -13.44 -10.33
CA CYS A 349 9.31 -13.04 -9.62
C CYS A 349 10.56 -13.37 -10.43
N PRO A 350 11.51 -12.43 -10.59
CA PRO A 350 12.79 -12.72 -11.22
C PRO A 350 13.52 -13.83 -10.44
N SER A 351 14.19 -14.74 -11.18
CA SER A 351 15.14 -15.69 -10.56
C SER A 351 16.22 -14.92 -9.79
N ALA A 352 16.60 -15.45 -8.64
CA ALA A 352 17.66 -14.88 -7.80
C ALA A 352 19.00 -14.92 -8.53
#